data_ca7be263a8b565dcfd8c6f86f4934bf0
#
_entry.id   ca7be263a8b565dcfd8c6f86f4934bf0
#
_cell.length_a   1.000
_cell.length_b   1.000
_cell.length_c   1.000
_cell.angle_alpha   90.00
_cell.angle_beta   90.00
_cell.angle_gamma   90.00
#
_symmetry.space_group_name_H-M   'P 1'
#
loop_
_entity.id
_entity.type
_entity.pdbx_description
1 polymer ?
#
loop_
_entity_poly.entity_id
_entity_poly.type
_entity_poly.pdbx_seq_one_letter_code
_entity_poly.pdbx_strand_id
1 'polypeptide(L)'
;MATTGSRPIDELVRRAIIGDGTAFTELWDSNIGALRAYLARNMKQLDHFYIEDVCSKTFEKAFRQIGSYDPSLGQFDVWLKRIARNTAFDVIDQEARRQRGFVSIEEDGRSLLVTETPEDPLDEVIRVEARSRTEQLIEDLSPLYRDIARMRLLDGMQYKEIADVTGLELNTVRTRIRRAKMMLEQMKKKA
;
A
#
# COMPACT_ATOMS: atom_id res chain seq x y z
N MET A 1 -7.91 -3.53 42.91
CA MET A 1 -6.81 -3.61 41.91
C MET A 1 -7.20 -4.66 40.89
N ALA A 2 -7.67 -4.21 39.73
CA ALA A 2 -8.06 -5.11 38.63
C ALA A 2 -6.78 -5.57 37.94
N THR A 3 -6.42 -6.84 38.10
CA THR A 3 -5.42 -7.54 37.31
C THR A 3 -5.96 -7.59 35.86
N THR A 4 -5.51 -6.68 35.01
CA THR A 4 -5.73 -6.77 33.58
C THR A 4 -4.97 -8.01 33.11
N GLY A 5 -5.67 -9.14 32.98
CA GLY A 5 -5.14 -10.37 32.44
C GLY A 5 -4.63 -10.10 31.03
N SER A 6 -3.32 -10.10 30.86
CA SER A 6 -2.67 -10.02 29.56
C SER A 6 -3.25 -11.12 28.68
N ARG A 7 -3.77 -10.76 27.49
CA ARG A 7 -4.24 -11.75 26.53
C ARG A 7 -3.09 -12.70 26.17
N PRO A 8 -3.33 -14.00 25.95
CA PRO A 8 -2.26 -14.94 25.59
C PRO A 8 -1.41 -14.45 24.41
N ILE A 9 -2.04 -13.77 23.44
CA ILE A 9 -1.36 -13.21 22.27
C ILE A 9 -0.37 -12.09 22.62
N ASP A 10 -0.69 -11.27 23.64
CA ASP A 10 0.19 -10.16 24.06
C ASP A 10 1.46 -10.69 24.74
N GLU A 11 1.37 -11.87 25.38
CA GLU A 11 2.54 -12.56 25.93
C GLU A 11 3.43 -13.12 24.81
N LEU A 12 2.83 -13.74 23.80
CA LEU A 12 3.58 -14.21 22.62
C LEU A 12 4.30 -13.05 21.91
N VAL A 13 3.63 -11.91 21.76
CA VAL A 13 4.25 -10.72 21.17
C VAL A 13 5.43 -10.23 22.00
N ARG A 14 5.32 -10.18 23.34
CA ARG A 14 6.44 -9.78 24.20
C ARG A 14 7.63 -10.72 24.07
N ARG A 15 7.40 -12.03 24.02
CA ARG A 15 8.44 -13.03 23.80
C ARG A 15 9.07 -12.89 22.39
N ALA A 16 8.26 -12.63 21.37
CA ALA A 16 8.76 -12.39 20.01
C ALA A 16 9.65 -11.14 19.93
N ILE A 17 9.29 -10.05 20.62
CA ILE A 17 10.10 -8.81 20.67
C ILE A 17 11.51 -9.07 21.19
N ILE A 18 11.68 -9.96 22.15
CA ILE A 18 13.01 -10.34 22.69
C ILE A 18 13.70 -11.45 21.88
N GLY A 19 13.14 -11.83 20.73
CA GLY A 19 13.77 -12.77 19.79
C GLY A 19 13.46 -14.25 20.04
N ASP A 20 12.40 -14.58 20.80
CA ASP A 20 11.97 -15.95 21.00
C ASP A 20 11.38 -16.55 19.72
N GLY A 21 12.14 -17.43 19.04
CA GLY A 21 11.73 -18.08 17.81
C GLY A 21 10.48 -18.96 17.93
N THR A 22 10.23 -19.56 19.11
CA THR A 22 9.01 -20.35 19.34
C THR A 22 7.77 -19.46 19.38
N ALA A 23 7.89 -18.27 19.96
CA ALA A 23 6.81 -17.29 19.97
C ALA A 23 6.45 -16.80 18.55
N PHE A 24 7.43 -16.64 17.65
CA PHE A 24 7.17 -16.35 16.26
C PHE A 24 6.40 -17.46 15.56
N THR A 25 6.77 -18.72 15.79
CA THR A 25 6.07 -19.88 15.22
C THR A 25 4.64 -19.95 15.72
N GLU A 26 4.42 -19.77 17.01
CA GLU A 26 3.08 -19.78 17.62
C GLU A 26 2.21 -18.62 17.08
N LEU A 27 2.78 -17.42 16.89
CA LEU A 27 2.09 -16.27 16.28
C LEU A 27 1.72 -16.55 14.83
N TRP A 28 2.62 -17.19 14.08
CA TRP A 28 2.36 -17.62 12.70
C TRP A 28 1.21 -18.62 12.66
N ASP A 29 1.34 -19.74 13.34
CA ASP A 29 0.39 -20.85 13.31
C ASP A 29 -1.02 -20.42 13.74
N SER A 30 -1.10 -19.56 14.75
CA SER A 30 -2.38 -19.06 15.26
C SER A 30 -3.10 -18.10 14.32
N ASN A 31 -2.38 -17.42 13.42
CA ASN A 31 -2.95 -16.34 12.62
C ASN A 31 -2.97 -16.62 11.13
N ILE A 32 -2.15 -17.55 10.60
CA ILE A 32 -2.01 -17.77 9.15
C ILE A 32 -3.32 -18.16 8.47
N GLY A 33 -4.10 -19.04 9.09
CA GLY A 33 -5.39 -19.48 8.54
C GLY A 33 -6.40 -18.34 8.42
N ALA A 34 -6.52 -17.52 9.46
CA ALA A 34 -7.40 -16.37 9.47
C ALA A 34 -6.95 -15.26 8.49
N LEU A 35 -5.63 -15.07 8.36
CA LEU A 35 -5.05 -14.10 7.43
C LEU A 35 -5.30 -14.51 5.98
N ARG A 36 -5.08 -15.79 5.65
CA ARG A 36 -5.36 -16.37 4.33
C ARG A 36 -6.84 -16.19 3.95
N ALA A 37 -7.75 -16.54 4.85
CA ALA A 37 -9.19 -16.36 4.63
C ALA A 37 -9.58 -14.89 4.46
N TYR A 38 -8.95 -13.98 5.22
CA TYR A 38 -9.16 -12.54 5.09
C TYR A 38 -8.73 -12.03 3.70
N LEU A 39 -7.54 -12.41 3.24
CA LEU A 39 -7.03 -12.02 1.92
C LEU A 39 -7.90 -12.57 0.79
N ALA A 40 -8.25 -13.85 0.82
CA ALA A 40 -9.10 -14.47 -0.19
C ALA A 40 -10.47 -13.79 -0.31
N ARG A 41 -11.05 -13.37 0.81
CA ARG A 41 -12.36 -12.69 0.81
C ARG A 41 -12.28 -11.25 0.33
N ASN A 42 -11.24 -10.51 0.71
CA ASN A 42 -11.18 -9.07 0.53
C ASN A 42 -10.32 -8.62 -0.66
N MET A 43 -9.48 -9.51 -1.20
CA MET A 43 -8.53 -9.22 -2.28
C MET A 43 -8.77 -10.14 -3.47
N LYS A 44 -9.96 -10.01 -4.08
CA LYS A 44 -10.40 -10.85 -5.21
C LYS A 44 -9.49 -10.79 -6.46
N GLN A 45 -8.56 -9.84 -6.51
CA GLN A 45 -7.59 -9.67 -7.58
C GLN A 45 -6.35 -10.56 -7.39
N LEU A 46 -6.19 -11.17 -6.21
CA LEU A 46 -5.11 -12.10 -5.91
C LEU A 46 -5.61 -13.53 -6.14
N ASP A 47 -4.89 -14.28 -6.98
CA ASP A 47 -5.07 -15.71 -7.03
C ASP A 47 -4.46 -16.42 -5.81
N HIS A 48 -4.68 -17.71 -5.70
CA HIS A 48 -4.22 -18.50 -4.56
C HIS A 48 -2.69 -18.44 -4.37
N PHE A 49 -1.93 -18.40 -5.44
CA PHE A 49 -0.47 -18.35 -5.40
C PHE A 49 0.02 -17.03 -4.77
N TYR A 50 -0.56 -15.90 -5.19
CA TYR A 50 -0.23 -14.60 -4.63
C TYR A 50 -0.70 -14.42 -3.19
N ILE A 51 -1.79 -15.09 -2.78
CA ILE A 51 -2.24 -15.06 -1.38
C ILE A 51 -1.16 -15.66 -0.47
N GLU A 52 -0.54 -16.78 -0.83
CA GLU A 52 0.54 -17.40 -0.04
C GLU A 52 1.78 -16.49 0.03
N ASP A 53 2.18 -15.87 -1.08
CA ASP A 53 3.28 -14.92 -1.13
C ASP A 53 3.00 -13.69 -0.25
N VAL A 54 1.79 -13.13 -0.32
CA VAL A 54 1.36 -12.02 0.54
C VAL A 54 1.38 -12.42 2.01
N CYS A 55 0.90 -13.61 2.36
CA CYS A 55 0.96 -14.10 3.74
C CYS A 55 2.40 -14.16 4.25
N SER A 56 3.30 -14.78 3.50
CA SER A 56 4.71 -14.89 3.87
C SER A 56 5.37 -13.53 4.05
N LYS A 57 5.22 -12.64 3.09
CA LYS A 57 5.73 -11.26 3.15
C LYS A 57 5.11 -10.44 4.28
N THR A 58 3.85 -10.71 4.62
CA THR A 58 3.16 -10.04 5.72
C THR A 58 3.79 -10.38 7.05
N PHE A 59 4.03 -11.66 7.30
CA PHE A 59 4.66 -12.08 8.55
C PHE A 59 6.12 -11.64 8.63
N GLU A 60 6.86 -11.68 7.53
CA GLU A 60 8.22 -11.12 7.49
C GLU A 60 8.24 -9.65 7.91
N LYS A 61 7.35 -8.83 7.33
CA LYS A 61 7.20 -7.41 7.70
C LYS A 61 6.72 -7.25 9.14
N ALA A 62 5.74 -8.05 9.57
CA ALA A 62 5.21 -8.02 10.92
C ALA A 62 6.30 -8.31 11.96
N PHE A 63 7.11 -9.33 11.75
CA PHE A 63 8.17 -9.69 12.68
C PHE A 63 9.31 -8.67 12.72
N ARG A 64 9.65 -8.06 11.58
CA ARG A 64 10.63 -6.95 11.56
C ARG A 64 10.19 -5.74 12.38
N GLN A 65 8.90 -5.48 12.45
CA GLN A 65 8.35 -4.30 13.13
C GLN A 65 7.47 -4.66 14.33
N ILE A 66 7.64 -5.86 14.90
CA ILE A 66 6.77 -6.36 15.99
C ILE A 66 6.81 -5.45 17.21
N GLY A 67 7.95 -4.79 17.46
CA GLY A 67 8.09 -3.79 18.51
C GLY A 67 7.21 -2.55 18.34
N SER A 68 6.63 -2.33 17.17
CA SER A 68 5.68 -1.24 16.91
C SER A 68 4.21 -1.62 17.19
N TYR A 69 3.94 -2.87 17.53
CA TYR A 69 2.60 -3.29 17.93
C TYR A 69 2.30 -2.79 19.34
N ASP A 70 1.19 -2.08 19.46
CA ASP A 70 0.67 -1.58 20.72
C ASP A 70 -0.70 -2.22 21.02
N PRO A 71 -0.81 -3.09 22.03
CA PRO A 71 -2.07 -3.74 22.37
C PRO A 71 -3.16 -2.79 22.86
N SER A 72 -2.81 -1.56 23.27
CA SER A 72 -3.77 -0.53 23.65
C SER A 72 -4.51 0.07 22.45
N LEU A 73 -3.89 0.04 21.26
CA LEU A 73 -4.44 0.57 20.01
C LEU A 73 -5.28 -0.46 19.23
N GLY A 74 -5.23 -1.74 19.59
CA GLY A 74 -6.03 -2.77 18.94
C GLY A 74 -5.51 -4.18 19.09
N GLN A 75 -6.24 -5.13 18.52
CA GLN A 75 -5.86 -6.54 18.56
C GLN A 75 -4.77 -6.85 17.53
N PHE A 76 -3.93 -7.84 17.82
CA PHE A 76 -2.82 -8.27 16.97
C PHE A 76 -3.27 -8.66 15.55
N ASP A 77 -4.39 -9.38 15.44
CA ASP A 77 -4.94 -9.79 14.15
C ASP A 77 -5.38 -8.58 13.27
N VAL A 78 -5.91 -7.52 13.90
CA VAL A 78 -6.26 -6.27 13.20
C VAL A 78 -5.01 -5.56 12.69
N TRP A 79 -3.98 -5.48 13.53
CA TRP A 79 -2.69 -4.91 13.15
C TRP A 79 -2.04 -5.73 12.02
N LEU A 80 -2.04 -7.06 12.13
CA LEU A 80 -1.52 -7.96 11.09
C LEU A 80 -2.28 -7.83 9.76
N LYS A 81 -3.61 -7.77 9.79
CA LYS A 81 -4.46 -7.54 8.60
C LYS A 81 -4.16 -6.20 7.92
N ARG A 82 -3.80 -5.17 8.69
CA ARG A 82 -3.37 -3.88 8.13
C ARG A 82 -2.07 -4.02 7.35
N ILE A 83 -1.09 -4.75 7.86
CA ILE A 83 0.16 -5.05 7.16
C ILE A 83 -0.14 -5.88 5.91
N ALA A 84 -0.96 -6.93 6.03
CA ALA A 84 -1.33 -7.79 4.92
C ALA A 84 -2.00 -7.04 3.77
N ARG A 85 -2.92 -6.15 4.09
CA ARG A 85 -3.59 -5.31 3.09
C ARG A 85 -2.60 -4.44 2.33
N ASN A 86 -1.66 -3.82 3.01
CA ASN A 86 -0.62 -3.01 2.37
C ASN A 86 0.28 -3.88 1.50
N THR A 87 0.70 -5.05 2.00
CA THR A 87 1.53 -6.01 1.26
C THR A 87 0.82 -6.57 0.03
N ALA A 88 -0.48 -6.90 0.13
CA ALA A 88 -1.29 -7.34 -1.00
C ALA A 88 -1.31 -6.32 -2.12
N PHE A 89 -1.47 -5.08 -1.75
CA PHE A 89 -1.43 -4.02 -2.74
C PHE A 89 -0.05 -3.85 -3.36
N ASP A 90 1.05 -3.97 -2.62
CA ASP A 90 2.41 -3.92 -3.18
C ASP A 90 2.61 -5.03 -4.23
N VAL A 91 2.11 -6.23 -3.95
CA VAL A 91 2.18 -7.38 -4.87
C VAL A 91 1.33 -7.13 -6.12
N ILE A 92 0.09 -6.66 -5.99
CA ILE A 92 -0.78 -6.35 -7.13
C ILE A 92 -0.13 -5.28 -8.03
N ASP A 93 0.43 -4.24 -7.45
CA ASP A 93 1.07 -3.15 -8.19
C ASP A 93 2.34 -3.64 -8.91
N GLN A 94 3.14 -4.48 -8.24
CA GLN A 94 4.32 -5.10 -8.83
C GLN A 94 3.96 -6.00 -10.01
N GLU A 95 2.92 -6.84 -9.87
CA GLU A 95 2.48 -7.72 -10.95
C GLU A 95 1.89 -6.93 -12.13
N ALA A 96 1.11 -5.88 -11.87
CA ALA A 96 0.59 -5.02 -12.92
C ALA A 96 1.71 -4.33 -13.72
N ARG A 97 2.82 -3.95 -13.07
CA ARG A 97 4.01 -3.41 -13.74
C ARG A 97 4.70 -4.46 -14.59
N ARG A 98 4.85 -5.67 -14.07
CA ARG A 98 5.49 -6.79 -14.76
C ARG A 98 4.73 -7.21 -16.03
N GLN A 99 3.39 -7.25 -15.96
CA GLN A 99 2.54 -7.57 -17.11
C GLN A 99 2.56 -6.49 -18.21
N ARG A 100 2.84 -5.22 -17.85
CA ARG A 100 2.98 -4.12 -18.81
C ARG A 100 4.36 -4.06 -19.47
N GLY A 101 5.26 -5.02 -19.23
CA GLY A 101 6.58 -5.07 -19.83
C GLY A 101 7.57 -4.03 -19.30
N PHE A 102 7.25 -3.35 -18.20
CA PHE A 102 8.20 -2.46 -17.53
C PHE A 102 9.18 -3.29 -16.70
N VAL A 103 10.38 -3.44 -17.21
CA VAL A 103 11.53 -3.90 -16.44
C VAL A 103 11.67 -3.00 -15.22
N SER A 104 11.71 -3.63 -14.06
CA SER A 104 12.01 -3.01 -12.78
C SER A 104 13.30 -2.20 -12.88
N ILE A 105 13.18 -0.88 -12.94
CA ILE A 105 14.24 0.01 -12.51
C ILE A 105 13.91 0.36 -11.07
N GLU A 106 14.87 0.06 -10.22
CA GLU A 106 14.87 0.23 -8.77
C GLU A 106 14.30 1.58 -8.31
N GLU A 107 13.81 1.57 -7.07
CA GLU A 107 13.30 2.65 -6.26
C GLU A 107 14.15 3.94 -6.28
N ASP A 108 14.24 4.59 -7.40
CA ASP A 108 14.67 5.98 -7.45
C ASP A 108 13.62 6.80 -8.20
N GLY A 109 13.04 7.74 -7.47
CA GLY A 109 11.85 8.53 -7.78
C GLY A 109 11.87 9.30 -9.09
N ARG A 110 12.15 8.67 -10.20
CA ARG A 110 11.98 9.28 -11.52
C ARG A 110 10.60 8.97 -12.05
N SER A 111 9.77 9.99 -11.99
CA SER A 111 8.60 10.14 -12.86
C SER A 111 9.00 9.82 -14.28
N LEU A 112 8.43 8.78 -14.87
CA LEU A 112 8.34 8.66 -16.32
C LEU A 112 7.27 9.65 -16.83
N LEU A 113 7.56 10.92 -16.70
CA LEU A 113 7.23 11.84 -17.76
C LEU A 113 8.34 11.65 -18.79
N VAL A 114 8.08 10.83 -19.78
CA VAL A 114 8.82 10.92 -21.04
C VAL A 114 8.58 12.34 -21.54
N THR A 115 9.57 13.19 -21.34
CA THR A 115 9.70 14.44 -22.07
C THR A 115 10.24 14.07 -23.46
N GLU A 116 9.39 13.38 -24.24
CA GLU A 116 9.53 13.47 -25.68
C GLU A 116 8.97 14.83 -26.07
N THR A 117 9.81 15.66 -26.66
CA THR A 117 9.37 16.86 -27.35
C THR A 117 8.32 16.41 -28.35
N PRO A 118 7.12 17.00 -28.37
CA PRO A 118 6.09 16.60 -29.33
C PRO A 118 6.58 16.89 -30.72
N GLU A 119 6.74 15.85 -31.54
CA GLU A 119 7.11 15.97 -32.95
C GLU A 119 5.90 16.31 -33.84
N ASP A 120 4.67 16.19 -33.29
CA ASP A 120 3.41 16.46 -34.02
C ASP A 120 2.47 17.34 -33.18
N PRO A 121 1.87 18.41 -33.76
CA PRO A 121 0.83 19.21 -33.09
C PRO A 121 -0.39 18.41 -32.61
N LEU A 122 -0.69 17.27 -33.23
CA LEU A 122 -1.77 16.38 -32.83
C LEU A 122 -1.46 15.68 -31.50
N ASP A 123 -0.22 15.30 -31.28
CA ASP A 123 0.22 14.69 -30.02
C ASP A 123 0.10 15.67 -28.85
N GLU A 124 0.35 16.95 -29.08
CA GLU A 124 0.16 17.99 -28.06
C GLU A 124 -1.32 18.13 -27.65
N VAL A 125 -2.23 18.13 -28.62
CA VAL A 125 -3.67 18.19 -28.37
C VAL A 125 -4.12 16.99 -27.56
N ILE A 126 -3.69 15.78 -27.91
CA ILE A 126 -4.01 14.54 -27.19
C ILE A 126 -3.47 14.60 -25.75
N ARG A 127 -2.27 15.13 -25.54
CA ARG A 127 -1.67 15.28 -24.19
C ARG A 127 -2.43 16.29 -23.34
N VAL A 128 -2.83 17.42 -23.91
CA VAL A 128 -3.62 18.45 -23.22
C VAL A 128 -4.99 17.89 -22.81
N GLU A 129 -5.68 17.19 -23.70
CA GLU A 129 -6.97 16.56 -23.40
C GLU A 129 -6.84 15.47 -22.31
N ALA A 130 -5.80 14.62 -22.41
CA ALA A 130 -5.54 13.59 -21.41
C ALA A 130 -5.23 14.19 -20.04
N ARG A 131 -4.50 15.31 -19.99
CA ARG A 131 -4.22 16.05 -18.76
C ARG A 131 -5.48 16.66 -18.17
N SER A 132 -6.28 17.35 -18.97
CA SER A 132 -7.55 17.96 -18.55
C SER A 132 -8.52 16.91 -18.01
N ARG A 133 -8.62 15.76 -18.66
CA ARG A 133 -9.46 14.64 -18.19
C ARG A 133 -8.96 14.08 -16.84
N THR A 134 -7.65 14.00 -16.65
CA THR A 134 -7.05 13.55 -15.41
C THR A 134 -7.30 14.56 -14.28
N GLU A 135 -7.22 15.86 -14.57
CA GLU A 135 -7.56 16.93 -13.63
C GLU A 135 -9.00 16.82 -13.12
N GLN A 136 -9.95 16.65 -14.04
CA GLN A 136 -11.37 16.46 -13.68
C GLN A 136 -11.57 15.26 -12.76
N LEU A 137 -10.99 14.12 -13.08
CA LEU A 137 -11.09 12.92 -12.24
C LEU A 137 -10.45 13.10 -10.86
N ILE A 138 -9.38 13.90 -10.76
CA ILE A 138 -8.76 14.23 -9.48
C ILE A 138 -9.67 15.11 -8.63
N GLU A 139 -10.41 16.05 -9.22
CA GLU A 139 -11.38 16.89 -8.50
C GLU A 139 -12.51 16.08 -7.88
N ASP A 140 -12.89 14.95 -8.50
CA ASP A 140 -13.91 14.03 -7.98
C ASP A 140 -13.41 13.16 -6.80
N LEU A 141 -12.12 13.16 -6.53
CA LEU A 141 -11.59 12.49 -5.35
C LEU A 141 -11.97 13.22 -4.06
N SER A 142 -12.12 12.47 -2.96
CA SER A 142 -12.30 13.11 -1.65
C SER A 142 -11.10 13.99 -1.29
N PRO A 143 -11.29 15.06 -0.50
CA PRO A 143 -10.21 15.99 -0.11
C PRO A 143 -8.97 15.30 0.44
N LEU A 144 -9.16 14.17 1.14
CA LEU A 144 -8.06 13.36 1.71
C LEU A 144 -7.04 12.87 0.68
N TYR A 145 -7.48 12.66 -0.56
CA TYR A 145 -6.66 12.11 -1.65
C TYR A 145 -6.36 13.11 -2.76
N ARG A 146 -7.24 14.10 -2.94
CA ARG A 146 -7.20 15.07 -4.04
C ARG A 146 -5.87 15.82 -4.10
N ASP A 147 -5.51 16.49 -3.00
CA ASP A 147 -4.31 17.35 -2.97
C ASP A 147 -3.03 16.55 -3.22
N ILE A 148 -2.92 15.39 -2.59
CA ILE A 148 -1.76 14.49 -2.75
C ILE A 148 -1.70 13.90 -4.16
N ALA A 149 -2.87 13.56 -4.75
CA ALA A 149 -2.95 13.09 -6.11
C ALA A 149 -2.55 14.17 -7.11
N ARG A 150 -2.99 15.42 -6.90
CA ARG A 150 -2.60 16.58 -7.70
C ARG A 150 -1.10 16.78 -7.67
N MET A 151 -0.50 16.92 -6.48
CA MET A 151 0.94 17.10 -6.30
C MET A 151 1.75 16.00 -7.02
N ARG A 152 1.30 14.74 -6.96
CA ARG A 152 2.03 13.63 -7.58
C ARG A 152 1.79 13.48 -9.06
N LEU A 153 0.54 13.60 -9.53
CA LEU A 153 0.13 13.22 -10.88
C LEU A 153 0.13 14.38 -11.86
N LEU A 154 -0.07 15.61 -11.38
CA LEU A 154 -0.07 16.82 -12.21
C LEU A 154 1.22 17.63 -12.06
N ASP A 155 1.67 17.81 -10.81
CA ASP A 155 2.84 18.64 -10.49
C ASP A 155 4.15 17.82 -10.49
N GLY A 156 4.07 16.49 -10.59
CA GLY A 156 5.23 15.61 -10.69
C GLY A 156 6.08 15.49 -9.43
N MET A 157 5.64 16.05 -8.29
CA MET A 157 6.40 16.08 -7.04
C MET A 157 6.78 14.67 -6.56
N GLN A 158 7.97 14.54 -5.96
CA GLN A 158 8.40 13.30 -5.36
C GLN A 158 7.68 13.04 -4.03
N TYR A 159 7.59 11.76 -3.63
CA TYR A 159 6.91 11.39 -2.39
C TYR A 159 7.48 12.08 -1.15
N LYS A 160 8.80 12.30 -1.13
CA LYS A 160 9.46 13.00 -0.03
C LYS A 160 9.08 14.47 0.02
N GLU A 161 9.06 15.14 -1.13
CA GLU A 161 8.64 16.54 -1.25
C GLU A 161 7.17 16.71 -0.81
N ILE A 162 6.30 15.79 -1.20
CA ILE A 162 4.90 15.79 -0.77
C ILE A 162 4.79 15.58 0.75
N ALA A 163 5.62 14.69 1.33
CA ALA A 163 5.67 14.49 2.77
C ALA A 163 6.10 15.76 3.50
N ASP A 164 7.13 16.43 3.01
CA ASP A 164 7.66 17.67 3.59
C ASP A 164 6.62 18.82 3.52
N VAL A 165 5.95 18.98 2.36
CA VAL A 165 4.93 20.03 2.16
C VAL A 165 3.66 19.78 2.98
N THR A 166 3.23 18.52 3.07
CA THR A 166 1.97 18.14 3.74
C THR A 166 2.13 17.87 5.23
N GLY A 167 3.36 17.74 5.74
CA GLY A 167 3.64 17.31 7.11
C GLY A 167 3.25 15.86 7.39
N LEU A 168 3.01 15.05 6.37
CA LEU A 168 2.59 13.67 6.51
C LEU A 168 3.81 12.72 6.48
N GLU A 169 3.71 11.63 7.23
CA GLU A 169 4.66 10.53 7.15
C GLU A 169 4.77 10.00 5.70
N LEU A 170 5.98 9.73 5.23
CA LEU A 170 6.27 9.26 3.87
C LEU A 170 5.43 8.01 3.48
N ASN A 171 5.25 7.08 4.42
CA ASN A 171 4.41 5.89 4.19
C ASN A 171 2.92 6.25 4.06
N THR A 172 2.47 7.29 4.74
CA THR A 172 1.11 7.81 4.60
C THR A 172 0.91 8.42 3.22
N VAL A 173 1.86 9.21 2.73
CA VAL A 173 1.86 9.78 1.38
C VAL A 173 1.81 8.67 0.33
N ARG A 174 2.71 7.70 0.41
CA ARG A 174 2.73 6.52 -0.50
C ARG A 174 1.38 5.80 -0.53
N THR A 175 0.82 5.54 0.63
CA THR A 175 -0.47 4.84 0.76
C THR A 175 -1.62 5.65 0.16
N ARG A 176 -1.66 6.97 0.39
CA ARG A 176 -2.71 7.84 -0.14
C ARG A 176 -2.63 7.96 -1.65
N ILE A 177 -1.44 8.19 -2.21
CA ILE A 177 -1.23 8.26 -3.66
C ILE A 177 -1.67 6.96 -4.35
N ARG A 178 -1.34 5.83 -3.76
CA ARG A 178 -1.72 4.55 -4.31
C ARG A 178 -3.24 4.34 -4.30
N ARG A 179 -3.92 4.70 -3.20
CA ARG A 179 -5.39 4.65 -3.14
C ARG A 179 -6.02 5.61 -4.13
N ALA A 180 -5.48 6.82 -4.28
CA ALA A 180 -5.93 7.78 -5.27
C ALA A 180 -5.83 7.21 -6.69
N LYS A 181 -4.70 6.62 -7.06
CA LYS A 181 -4.52 5.97 -8.38
C LYS A 181 -5.55 4.87 -8.63
N MET A 182 -5.83 4.03 -7.63
CA MET A 182 -6.83 2.97 -7.76
C MET A 182 -8.25 3.54 -7.96
N MET A 183 -8.60 4.62 -7.25
CA MET A 183 -9.90 5.28 -7.42
C MET A 183 -10.03 5.89 -8.82
N LEU A 184 -8.99 6.57 -9.30
CA LEU A 184 -8.95 7.14 -10.65
C LEU A 184 -9.07 6.07 -11.74
N GLU A 185 -8.42 4.93 -11.58
CA GLU A 185 -8.55 3.79 -12.49
C GLU A 185 -9.98 3.23 -12.53
N GLN A 186 -10.64 3.17 -11.38
CA GLN A 186 -12.03 2.73 -11.30
C GLN A 186 -12.99 3.74 -11.96
N MET A 187 -12.74 5.04 -11.78
CA MET A 187 -13.51 6.11 -12.42
C MET A 187 -13.35 6.06 -13.95
N LYS A 188 -12.11 5.88 -14.45
CA LYS A 188 -11.84 5.73 -15.88
C LYS A 188 -12.56 4.54 -16.54
N LYS A 189 -12.79 3.47 -15.80
CA LYS A 189 -13.51 2.28 -16.31
C LYS A 189 -15.04 2.45 -16.32
N LYS A 190 -15.56 3.43 -15.61
CA LYS A 190 -16.99 3.72 -15.51
C LYS A 190 -17.43 4.86 -16.43
N ALA A 191 -16.50 5.65 -16.92
CA ALA A 191 -16.72 6.74 -17.87
C ALA A 191 -16.56 6.26 -19.31
#